data_cd46d504bfd8069624e5f5f21ebae42b
#
_entry.id   cd46d504bfd8069624e5f5f21ebae42b
#
_cell.length_a   1.000
_cell.length_b   1.000
_cell.length_c   1.000
_cell.angle_alpha   90.00
_cell.angle_beta   90.00
_cell.angle_gamma   90.00
#
_symmetry.space_group_name_H-M   'P 1'
#
loop_
_entity.id
_entity.type
_entity.pdbx_description
1 polymer ?
#
loop_
_entity_poly.entity_id
_entity_poly.type
_entity_poly.pdbx_seq_one_letter_code
_entity_poly.pdbx_strand_id
1 'polypeptide(L)'
;GKDFSNNLIQDLKVREYLGKKLKNSSISKVELERTAESFIVNIHTARPGIIIGKRGVVIENLKKAVEKIVKGPSQINIKEVKKPDLDAQILAEGVAQQLEKRVMFRRAMKRTVQSALRQSAKGVRIEVSGRLNGAEIARTEWYREGRVPLHTLRADIDYGTAEALTTYGIIGVKVWVYRGEITEDPYKTEQGVS
;
A
#
# COMPACT_ATOMS: atom_id res chain seq x y z
N GLY A 1 1.68 -24.54 -16.96
CA GLY A 1 2.67 -24.70 -17.96
C GLY A 1 3.66 -23.55 -18.05
N LYS A 2 4.54 -23.58 -19.06
CA LYS A 2 5.63 -22.59 -19.25
C LYS A 2 5.11 -21.14 -19.38
N ASP A 3 3.93 -20.95 -19.96
CA ASP A 3 3.32 -19.63 -20.14
C ASP A 3 2.93 -18.98 -18.81
N PHE A 4 2.42 -19.76 -17.85
CA PHE A 4 2.10 -19.27 -16.51
C PHE A 4 3.36 -18.74 -15.78
N SER A 5 4.44 -19.51 -15.84
CA SER A 5 5.71 -19.12 -15.22
C SER A 5 6.27 -17.81 -15.82
N ASN A 6 6.24 -17.69 -17.15
CA ASN A 6 6.69 -16.49 -17.84
C ASN A 6 5.81 -15.26 -17.50
N ASN A 7 4.50 -15.45 -17.45
CA ASN A 7 3.56 -14.40 -17.07
C ASN A 7 3.78 -13.93 -15.65
N LEU A 8 3.95 -14.85 -14.70
CA LEU A 8 4.23 -14.51 -13.30
C LEU A 8 5.52 -13.69 -13.14
N ILE A 9 6.60 -14.10 -13.85
CA ILE A 9 7.87 -13.37 -13.84
C ILE A 9 7.70 -11.95 -14.39
N GLN A 10 6.91 -11.78 -15.45
CA GLN A 10 6.62 -10.45 -16.00
C GLN A 10 5.84 -9.60 -15.00
N ASP A 11 4.82 -10.16 -14.34
CA ASP A 11 4.00 -9.46 -13.35
C ASP A 11 4.84 -8.99 -12.15
N LEU A 12 5.75 -9.84 -11.66
CA LEU A 12 6.69 -9.47 -10.60
C LEU A 12 7.62 -8.33 -11.03
N LYS A 13 8.15 -8.37 -12.25
CA LYS A 13 9.00 -7.29 -12.79
C LYS A 13 8.24 -5.98 -12.93
N VAL A 14 6.98 -6.01 -13.37
CA VAL A 14 6.12 -4.82 -13.46
C VAL A 14 5.86 -4.24 -12.06
N ARG A 15 5.50 -5.07 -11.07
CA ARG A 15 5.30 -4.63 -9.68
C ARG A 15 6.57 -3.99 -9.09
N GLU A 16 7.72 -4.63 -9.28
CA GLU A 16 9.00 -4.11 -8.80
C GLU A 16 9.36 -2.78 -9.46
N TYR A 17 9.19 -2.66 -10.78
CA TYR A 17 9.41 -1.43 -11.51
C TYR A 17 8.51 -0.29 -11.03
N LEU A 18 7.20 -0.54 -10.90
CA LEU A 18 6.24 0.44 -10.42
C LEU A 18 6.53 0.85 -8.97
N GLY A 19 6.84 -0.09 -8.08
CA GLY A 19 7.21 0.19 -6.70
C GLY A 19 8.43 1.09 -6.58
N LYS A 20 9.47 0.85 -7.40
CA LYS A 20 10.68 1.70 -7.41
C LYS A 20 10.41 3.11 -7.95
N LYS A 21 9.65 3.21 -9.05
CA LYS A 21 9.38 4.51 -9.71
C LYS A 21 8.38 5.37 -8.94
N LEU A 22 7.42 4.76 -8.28
CA LEU A 22 6.29 5.43 -7.64
C LEU A 22 6.39 5.46 -6.10
N LYS A 23 7.57 5.20 -5.53
CA LYS A 23 7.81 5.17 -4.07
C LYS A 23 7.25 6.39 -3.31
N ASN A 24 7.16 7.57 -3.95
CA ASN A 24 6.66 8.81 -3.33
C ASN A 24 5.19 9.11 -3.64
N SER A 25 4.48 8.22 -4.33
CA SER A 25 3.13 8.48 -4.82
C SER A 25 2.03 7.97 -3.89
N SER A 26 2.38 7.46 -2.70
CA SER A 26 1.42 6.91 -1.72
C SER A 26 0.47 5.90 -2.36
N ILE A 27 1.03 4.80 -2.86
CA ILE A 27 0.28 3.72 -3.50
C ILE A 27 -0.33 2.82 -2.43
N SER A 28 -1.61 2.53 -2.55
CA SER A 28 -2.31 1.52 -1.74
C SER A 28 -2.03 0.12 -2.28
N LYS A 29 -2.42 -0.12 -3.53
CA LYS A 29 -2.25 -1.41 -4.20
C LYS A 29 -2.10 -1.26 -5.71
N VAL A 30 -1.47 -2.25 -6.32
CA VAL A 30 -1.37 -2.39 -7.78
C VAL A 30 -2.03 -3.71 -8.17
N GLU A 31 -3.07 -3.62 -8.96
CA GLU A 31 -3.78 -4.77 -9.52
C GLU A 31 -3.36 -4.93 -10.98
N LEU A 32 -3.03 -6.15 -11.37
CA LEU A 32 -2.61 -6.50 -12.73
C LEU A 32 -3.61 -7.48 -13.30
N GLU A 33 -4.19 -7.15 -14.44
CA GLU A 33 -5.17 -7.99 -15.14
C GLU A 33 -4.66 -8.28 -16.56
N ARG A 34 -4.76 -9.54 -16.99
CA ARG A 34 -4.43 -9.96 -18.35
C ARG A 34 -5.70 -10.35 -19.07
N THR A 35 -6.00 -9.62 -20.12
CA THR A 35 -7.02 -10.01 -21.09
C THR A 35 -6.35 -10.62 -22.32
N ALA A 36 -7.14 -11.19 -23.23
CA ALA A 36 -6.61 -11.75 -24.47
C ALA A 36 -5.90 -10.70 -25.34
N GLU A 37 -6.32 -9.43 -25.26
CA GLU A 37 -5.86 -8.36 -26.15
C GLU A 37 -4.88 -7.37 -25.46
N SER A 38 -4.96 -7.21 -24.13
CA SER A 38 -4.22 -6.17 -23.45
C SER A 38 -3.84 -6.53 -22.01
N PHE A 39 -2.81 -5.86 -21.50
CA PHE A 39 -2.38 -5.92 -20.11
C PHE A 39 -2.85 -4.67 -19.36
N ILE A 40 -3.72 -4.85 -18.37
CA ILE A 40 -4.32 -3.74 -17.63
C ILE A 40 -3.65 -3.61 -16.27
N VAL A 41 -3.20 -2.40 -15.95
CA VAL A 41 -2.58 -2.04 -14.67
C VAL A 41 -3.49 -1.04 -13.95
N ASN A 42 -4.14 -1.47 -12.88
CA ASN A 42 -4.94 -0.60 -12.02
C ASN A 42 -4.08 -0.16 -10.81
N ILE A 43 -3.78 1.13 -10.71
CA ILE A 43 -2.98 1.70 -9.63
C ILE A 43 -3.91 2.48 -8.69
N HIS A 44 -4.02 2.01 -7.44
CA HIS A 44 -4.75 2.72 -6.39
C HIS A 44 -3.79 3.64 -5.64
N THR A 45 -4.06 4.93 -5.65
CA THR A 45 -3.17 5.95 -5.05
C THR A 45 -3.96 7.04 -4.33
N ALA A 46 -3.34 7.63 -3.30
CA ALA A 46 -3.87 8.82 -2.64
C ALA A 46 -3.55 10.12 -3.42
N ARG A 47 -2.59 10.07 -4.35
CA ARG A 47 -2.11 11.26 -5.07
C ARG A 47 -2.04 11.03 -6.57
N PRO A 48 -3.19 10.95 -7.27
CA PRO A 48 -3.23 10.64 -8.70
C PRO A 48 -2.45 11.66 -9.55
N GLY A 49 -2.44 12.93 -9.17
CA GLY A 49 -1.74 13.98 -9.91
C GLY A 49 -0.23 13.76 -10.06
N ILE A 50 0.42 13.09 -9.09
CA ILE A 50 1.86 12.79 -9.17
C ILE A 50 2.12 11.72 -10.23
N ILE A 51 1.24 10.73 -10.36
CA ILE A 51 1.38 9.63 -11.33
C ILE A 51 1.03 10.10 -12.74
N ILE A 52 0.01 10.95 -12.88
CA ILE A 52 -0.35 11.53 -14.19
C ILE A 52 0.77 12.46 -14.68
N GLY A 53 1.31 13.29 -13.78
CA GLY A 53 2.35 14.25 -14.08
C GLY A 53 1.88 15.43 -14.93
N LYS A 54 2.79 16.34 -15.24
CA LYS A 54 2.48 17.49 -16.09
C LYS A 54 2.11 17.01 -17.49
N ARG A 55 0.91 17.34 -17.95
CA ARG A 55 0.38 17.02 -19.30
C ARG A 55 0.39 15.51 -19.63
N GLY A 56 0.35 14.63 -18.62
CA GLY A 56 0.31 13.18 -18.84
C GLY A 56 1.64 12.52 -19.23
N VAL A 57 2.76 13.25 -19.22
CA VAL A 57 4.07 12.73 -19.65
C VAL A 57 4.54 11.56 -18.78
N VAL A 58 4.26 11.59 -17.46
CA VAL A 58 4.71 10.54 -16.55
C VAL A 58 3.98 9.23 -16.82
N ILE A 59 2.65 9.27 -16.99
CA ILE A 59 1.84 8.08 -17.28
C ILE A 59 2.19 7.46 -18.64
N GLU A 60 2.48 8.28 -19.66
CA GLU A 60 2.91 7.78 -20.97
C GLU A 60 4.26 7.08 -20.88
N ASN A 61 5.21 7.62 -20.13
CA ASN A 61 6.51 6.99 -19.92
C ASN A 61 6.37 5.67 -19.13
N LEU A 62 5.49 5.62 -18.13
CA LEU A 62 5.19 4.39 -17.40
C LEU A 62 4.57 3.34 -18.33
N LYS A 63 3.60 3.74 -19.17
CA LYS A 63 2.98 2.86 -20.16
C LYS A 63 4.01 2.24 -21.09
N LYS A 64 4.87 3.06 -21.73
CA LYS A 64 5.93 2.59 -22.61
C LYS A 64 6.91 1.62 -21.90
N ALA A 65 7.21 1.86 -20.63
CA ALA A 65 8.07 0.96 -19.87
C ALA A 65 7.40 -0.38 -19.54
N VAL A 66 6.10 -0.37 -19.19
CA VAL A 66 5.33 -1.59 -18.97
C VAL A 66 5.20 -2.40 -20.25
N GLU A 67 4.90 -1.76 -21.38
CA GLU A 67 4.82 -2.40 -22.70
C GLU A 67 6.12 -3.12 -23.08
N LYS A 68 7.28 -2.52 -22.75
CA LYS A 68 8.59 -3.18 -22.99
C LYS A 68 8.78 -4.42 -22.12
N ILE A 69 8.28 -4.42 -20.87
CA ILE A 69 8.40 -5.57 -19.95
C ILE A 69 7.46 -6.70 -20.37
N VAL A 70 6.21 -6.37 -20.68
CA VAL A 70 5.15 -7.33 -21.02
C VAL A 70 5.24 -7.80 -22.48
N LYS A 71 5.92 -7.03 -23.34
CA LYS A 71 6.01 -7.26 -24.82
C LYS A 71 4.65 -7.27 -25.50
N GLY A 72 3.72 -6.43 -25.04
CA GLY A 72 2.36 -6.33 -25.58
C GLY A 72 1.71 -4.99 -25.22
N PRO A 73 0.52 -4.70 -25.77
CA PRO A 73 -0.19 -3.48 -25.49
C PRO A 73 -0.58 -3.42 -24.00
N SER A 74 -0.41 -2.26 -23.37
CA SER A 74 -0.77 -2.07 -21.97
C SER A 74 -1.67 -0.84 -21.77
N GLN A 75 -2.55 -0.93 -20.79
CA GLN A 75 -3.39 0.17 -20.34
C GLN A 75 -3.11 0.41 -18.85
N ILE A 76 -2.97 1.68 -18.47
CA ILE A 76 -2.78 2.07 -17.06
C ILE A 76 -4.00 2.88 -16.63
N ASN A 77 -4.69 2.38 -15.62
CA ASN A 77 -5.83 3.03 -14.99
C ASN A 77 -5.40 3.51 -13.60
N ILE A 78 -5.74 4.74 -13.27
CA ILE A 78 -5.45 5.32 -11.95
C ILE A 78 -6.77 5.44 -11.20
N LYS A 79 -6.84 4.81 -10.03
CA LYS A 79 -7.98 4.87 -9.12
C LYS A 79 -7.58 5.65 -7.87
N GLU A 80 -8.35 6.68 -7.53
CA GLU A 80 -8.10 7.50 -6.35
C GLU A 80 -8.61 6.80 -5.09
N VAL A 81 -7.78 6.79 -4.05
CA VAL A 81 -8.15 6.34 -2.69
C VAL A 81 -8.72 7.55 -1.94
N LYS A 82 -10.04 7.55 -1.72
CA LYS A 82 -10.75 8.67 -1.08
C LYS A 82 -10.35 8.91 0.38
N LYS A 83 -9.97 7.86 1.12
CA LYS A 83 -9.60 7.93 2.54
C LYS A 83 -8.22 7.28 2.77
N PRO A 84 -7.12 7.98 2.44
CA PRO A 84 -5.77 7.41 2.55
C PRO A 84 -5.35 7.07 3.97
N ASP A 85 -5.86 7.80 4.97
CA ASP A 85 -5.57 7.54 6.38
C ASP A 85 -6.28 6.28 6.95
N LEU A 86 -7.13 5.61 6.16
CA LEU A 86 -7.71 4.30 6.48
C LEU A 86 -7.05 3.14 5.73
N ASP A 87 -6.06 3.43 4.90
CA ASP A 87 -5.31 2.44 4.14
C ASP A 87 -4.00 2.10 4.86
N ALA A 88 -3.87 0.84 5.28
CA ALA A 88 -2.74 0.41 6.08
C ALA A 88 -1.40 0.49 5.33
N GLN A 89 -1.39 0.26 4.01
CA GLN A 89 -0.17 0.33 3.20
C GLN A 89 0.33 1.77 3.08
N ILE A 90 -0.57 2.72 2.83
CA ILE A 90 -0.23 4.15 2.74
C ILE A 90 0.30 4.66 4.08
N LEU A 91 -0.33 4.24 5.20
CA LEU A 91 0.14 4.59 6.54
C LEU A 91 1.52 4.00 6.84
N ALA A 92 1.76 2.73 6.47
CA ALA A 92 3.05 2.08 6.66
C ALA A 92 4.17 2.80 5.90
N GLU A 93 3.94 3.14 4.63
CA GLU A 93 4.88 3.92 3.83
C GLU A 93 5.10 5.32 4.39
N GLY A 94 4.05 5.97 4.88
CA GLY A 94 4.13 7.28 5.52
C GLY A 94 4.99 7.28 6.79
N VAL A 95 4.89 6.22 7.62
CA VAL A 95 5.76 6.02 8.79
C VAL A 95 7.20 5.74 8.34
N ALA A 96 7.41 4.86 7.37
CA ALA A 96 8.73 4.54 6.84
C ALA A 96 9.46 5.79 6.31
N GLN A 97 8.79 6.62 5.53
CA GLN A 97 9.33 7.89 5.03
C GLN A 97 9.70 8.87 6.17
N GLN A 98 8.91 8.91 7.26
CA GLN A 98 9.24 9.74 8.42
C GLN A 98 10.49 9.21 9.14
N LEU A 99 10.65 7.89 9.27
CA LEU A 99 11.84 7.26 9.85
C LEU A 99 13.09 7.51 8.99
N GLU A 100 13.01 7.45 7.68
CA GLU A 100 14.08 7.81 6.74
C GLU A 100 14.52 9.27 6.92
N LYS A 101 13.57 10.16 7.23
CA LYS A 101 13.81 11.57 7.56
C LYS A 101 14.27 11.82 9.01
N ARG A 102 14.63 10.77 9.74
CA ARG A 102 15.11 10.82 11.13
C ARG A 102 14.11 11.41 12.13
N VAL A 103 12.81 11.31 11.87
CA VAL A 103 11.77 11.64 12.85
C VAL A 103 11.78 10.55 13.93
N MET A 104 11.63 10.95 15.20
CA MET A 104 11.54 10.00 16.31
C MET A 104 10.39 9.02 16.10
N PHE A 105 10.67 7.72 16.18
CA PHE A 105 9.71 6.66 15.86
C PHE A 105 8.42 6.74 16.71
N ARG A 106 8.52 7.08 18.01
CA ARG A 106 7.36 7.26 18.90
C ARG A 106 6.44 8.39 18.42
N ARG A 107 7.01 9.49 17.94
CA ARG A 107 6.26 10.62 17.39
C ARG A 107 5.59 10.26 16.07
N ALA A 108 6.31 9.56 15.19
CA ALA A 108 5.77 9.07 13.92
C ALA A 108 4.58 8.14 14.15
N MET A 109 4.72 7.11 15.00
CA MET A 109 3.64 6.16 15.32
C MET A 109 2.42 6.87 15.91
N LYS A 110 2.57 7.70 16.94
CA LYS A 110 1.44 8.39 17.59
C LYS A 110 0.71 9.30 16.62
N ARG A 111 1.43 10.07 15.80
CA ARG A 111 0.83 10.96 14.81
C ARG A 111 0.00 10.20 13.77
N THR A 112 0.54 9.09 13.27
CA THR A 112 -0.15 8.25 12.28
C THR A 112 -1.40 7.60 12.85
N VAL A 113 -1.33 7.07 14.09
CA VAL A 113 -2.50 6.51 14.77
C VAL A 113 -3.59 7.57 14.97
N GLN A 114 -3.23 8.76 15.45
CA GLN A 114 -4.19 9.85 15.63
C GLN A 114 -4.82 10.31 14.30
N SER A 115 -4.05 10.32 13.19
CA SER A 115 -4.59 10.64 11.87
C SER A 115 -5.66 9.64 11.44
N ALA A 116 -5.37 8.35 11.57
CA ALA A 116 -6.30 7.28 11.21
C ALA A 116 -7.58 7.29 12.07
N LEU A 117 -7.46 7.54 13.37
CA LEU A 117 -8.63 7.65 14.27
C LEU A 117 -9.51 8.86 13.93
N ARG A 118 -8.94 10.00 13.52
CA ARG A 118 -9.72 11.15 13.04
C ARG A 118 -10.53 10.83 11.80
N GLN A 119 -10.07 9.90 10.96
CA GLN A 119 -10.77 9.42 9.77
C GLN A 119 -11.75 8.27 10.07
N SER A 120 -12.08 8.06 11.33
CA SER A 120 -13.07 7.09 11.80
C SER A 120 -12.59 5.62 11.77
N ALA A 121 -11.28 5.36 11.85
CA ALA A 121 -10.78 4.03 12.18
C ALA A 121 -11.25 3.63 13.58
N LYS A 122 -11.76 2.40 13.76
CA LYS A 122 -12.19 1.88 15.08
C LYS A 122 -11.02 1.43 15.94
N GLY A 123 -9.88 1.22 15.34
CA GLY A 123 -8.63 0.94 16.03
C GLY A 123 -7.47 0.79 15.07
N VAL A 124 -6.28 1.10 15.56
CA VAL A 124 -5.03 1.02 14.79
C VAL A 124 -3.94 0.46 15.66
N ARG A 125 -3.13 -0.45 15.10
CA ARG A 125 -1.89 -0.93 15.70
C ARG A 125 -0.75 -0.69 14.72
N ILE A 126 0.34 -0.11 15.21
CA ILE A 126 1.58 0.07 14.45
C ILE A 126 2.69 -0.61 15.21
N GLU A 127 3.52 -1.36 14.49
CA GLU A 127 4.69 -2.05 15.02
C GLU A 127 5.92 -1.66 14.20
N VAL A 128 6.99 -1.31 14.87
CA VAL A 128 8.25 -0.89 14.27
C VAL A 128 9.37 -1.73 14.85
N SER A 129 10.15 -2.38 13.99
CA SER A 129 11.19 -3.34 14.37
C SER A 129 12.52 -3.00 13.72
N GLY A 130 13.60 -2.97 14.50
CA GLY A 130 14.94 -2.71 14.00
C GLY A 130 15.78 -1.89 14.99
N ARG A 131 16.83 -1.24 14.50
CA ARG A 131 17.70 -0.35 15.29
C ARG A 131 17.06 1.03 15.47
N LEU A 132 16.08 1.09 16.36
CA LEU A 132 15.28 2.29 16.61
C LEU A 132 16.15 3.43 17.15
N ASN A 133 16.10 4.59 16.49
CA ASN A 133 16.94 5.77 16.75
C ASN A 133 18.45 5.50 16.70
N GLY A 134 18.90 4.50 15.95
CA GLY A 134 20.31 4.14 15.83
C GLY A 134 20.86 3.33 16.99
N ALA A 135 20.01 2.76 17.86
CA ALA A 135 20.46 1.88 18.94
C ALA A 135 21.24 0.67 18.38
N GLU A 136 22.29 0.22 19.10
CA GLU A 136 23.07 -0.93 18.66
C GLU A 136 22.26 -2.22 18.67
N ILE A 137 21.40 -2.39 19.67
CA ILE A 137 20.54 -3.56 19.82
C ILE A 137 19.20 -3.26 19.13
N ALA A 138 18.82 -4.10 18.19
CA ALA A 138 17.52 -4.03 17.55
C ALA A 138 16.42 -4.43 18.56
N ARG A 139 15.30 -3.76 18.47
CA ARG A 139 14.12 -4.08 19.26
C ARG A 139 12.85 -3.81 18.49
N THR A 140 11.75 -4.36 18.96
CA THR A 140 10.41 -4.12 18.44
C THR A 140 9.62 -3.26 19.43
N GLU A 141 9.07 -2.18 18.93
CA GLU A 141 8.18 -1.30 19.69
C GLU A 141 6.85 -1.22 18.94
N TRP A 142 5.74 -1.23 19.67
CA TRP A 142 4.43 -1.11 19.08
C TRP A 142 3.58 -0.09 19.82
N TYR A 143 2.63 0.50 19.11
CA TYR A 143 1.63 1.40 19.66
C TYR A 143 0.26 1.02 19.12
N ARG A 144 -0.73 0.96 19.98
CA ARG A 144 -2.11 0.62 19.63
C ARG A 144 -3.07 1.60 20.31
N GLU A 145 -4.09 1.99 19.57
CA GLU A 145 -5.19 2.79 20.09
C GLU A 145 -6.49 2.25 19.49
N GLY A 146 -7.54 2.18 20.31
CA GLY A 146 -8.78 1.53 19.95
C GLY A 146 -8.71 -0.01 19.98
N ARG A 147 -9.63 -0.65 19.29
CA ARG A 147 -9.78 -2.11 19.26
C ARG A 147 -9.25 -2.65 17.92
N VAL A 148 -8.41 -3.67 17.97
CA VAL A 148 -7.93 -4.41 16.78
C VAL A 148 -8.15 -5.91 17.00
N PRO A 149 -9.34 -6.45 16.68
CA PRO A 149 -9.72 -7.81 17.00
C PRO A 149 -9.18 -8.79 15.95
N LEU A 150 -7.91 -9.22 16.05
CA LEU A 150 -7.26 -10.08 15.06
C LEU A 150 -7.86 -11.50 14.98
N HIS A 151 -8.59 -11.93 16.01
CA HIS A 151 -9.22 -13.26 16.03
C HIS A 151 -10.67 -13.27 15.53
N THR A 152 -11.25 -12.10 15.25
CA THR A 152 -12.63 -11.98 14.77
C THR A 152 -12.66 -12.05 13.25
N LEU A 153 -13.21 -13.12 12.68
CA LEU A 153 -13.23 -13.36 11.24
C LEU A 153 -14.01 -12.30 10.45
N ARG A 154 -15.10 -11.78 11.02
CA ARG A 154 -15.93 -10.73 10.43
C ARG A 154 -15.32 -9.31 10.52
N ALA A 155 -14.18 -9.16 11.20
CA ALA A 155 -13.54 -7.86 11.32
C ALA A 155 -12.83 -7.46 10.03
N ASP A 156 -13.15 -6.27 9.50
CA ASP A 156 -12.42 -5.66 8.37
C ASP A 156 -11.13 -5.03 8.90
N ILE A 157 -10.04 -5.79 8.80
CA ILE A 157 -8.71 -5.35 9.21
C ILE A 157 -7.82 -5.25 7.98
N ASP A 158 -7.47 -4.02 7.64
CA ASP A 158 -6.48 -3.76 6.60
C ASP A 158 -5.07 -3.89 7.16
N TYR A 159 -4.16 -4.48 6.38
CA TYR A 159 -2.78 -4.73 6.78
C TYR A 159 -1.79 -4.20 5.74
N GLY A 160 -0.80 -3.47 6.20
CA GLY A 160 0.26 -2.94 5.35
C GLY A 160 1.64 -3.08 5.97
N THR A 161 2.64 -3.23 5.11
CA THR A 161 4.05 -3.31 5.51
C THR A 161 4.90 -2.37 4.70
N ALA A 162 5.91 -1.78 5.35
CA ALA A 162 6.90 -0.97 4.67
C ALA A 162 8.27 -1.14 5.33
N GLU A 163 9.32 -0.85 4.57
CA GLU A 163 10.69 -0.84 5.04
C GLU A 163 11.25 0.56 4.94
N ALA A 164 11.83 1.04 6.04
CA ALA A 164 12.55 2.30 6.09
C ALA A 164 14.05 2.04 6.01
N LEU A 165 14.69 2.53 4.97
CA LEU A 165 16.14 2.40 4.77
C LEU A 165 16.83 3.54 5.52
N THR A 166 17.42 3.24 6.68
CA THR A 166 18.15 4.21 7.49
C THR A 166 19.65 4.02 7.40
N THR A 167 20.44 5.01 7.87
CA THR A 167 21.90 4.91 7.93
C THR A 167 22.40 3.79 8.84
N TYR A 168 21.56 3.31 9.77
CA TYR A 168 21.89 2.24 10.73
C TYR A 168 21.32 0.87 10.32
N GLY A 169 20.67 0.77 9.16
CA GLY A 169 20.06 -0.45 8.66
C GLY A 169 18.59 -0.27 8.32
N ILE A 170 17.93 -1.37 8.01
CA ILE A 170 16.52 -1.41 7.64
C ILE A 170 15.66 -1.48 8.91
N ILE A 171 14.61 -0.67 8.96
CA ILE A 171 13.58 -0.72 9.99
C ILE A 171 12.29 -1.20 9.33
N GLY A 172 11.75 -2.32 9.80
CA GLY A 172 10.46 -2.85 9.35
C GLY A 172 9.30 -2.13 10.04
N VAL A 173 8.28 -1.77 9.28
CA VAL A 173 7.04 -1.16 9.77
C VAL A 173 5.88 -2.06 9.39
N LYS A 174 5.01 -2.37 10.35
CA LYS A 174 3.77 -3.11 10.16
C LYS A 174 2.61 -2.30 10.70
N VAL A 175 1.53 -2.22 9.95
CA VAL A 175 0.34 -1.44 10.33
C VAL A 175 -0.90 -2.31 10.17
N TRP A 176 -1.78 -2.28 11.16
CA TRP A 176 -3.12 -2.89 11.14
C TRP A 176 -4.13 -1.79 11.39
N VAL A 177 -5.10 -1.66 10.51
CA VAL A 177 -6.19 -0.68 10.62
C VAL A 177 -7.52 -1.43 10.68
N TYR A 178 -8.20 -1.33 11.80
CA TYR A 178 -9.54 -1.88 11.96
C TYR A 178 -10.57 -0.86 11.52
N ARG A 179 -11.28 -1.16 10.44
CA ARG A 179 -12.31 -0.29 9.86
C ARG A 179 -13.71 -0.55 10.46
N GLY A 180 -13.99 -1.80 10.86
CA GLY A 180 -15.25 -2.21 11.41
C GLY A 180 -15.54 -3.68 11.19
N GLU A 181 -16.77 -4.09 11.43
CA GLU A 181 -17.22 -5.46 11.14
C GLU A 181 -18.02 -5.47 9.84
N ILE A 182 -17.77 -6.48 9.02
CA ILE A 182 -18.56 -6.77 7.83
C ILE A 182 -19.71 -7.65 8.27
N THR A 183 -20.92 -7.09 8.27
CA THR A 183 -22.15 -7.78 8.66
C THR A 183 -22.93 -8.29 7.47
N GLU A 184 -22.69 -7.71 6.29
CA GLU A 184 -23.33 -8.11 5.04
C GLU A 184 -22.49 -9.21 4.34
N ASP A 185 -23.19 -10.17 3.75
CA ASP A 185 -22.56 -11.22 2.97
C ASP A 185 -21.96 -10.59 1.70
N PRO A 186 -20.62 -10.59 1.54
CA PRO A 186 -19.97 -9.98 0.37
C PRO A 186 -20.33 -10.70 -0.95
N TYR A 187 -20.99 -11.86 -0.88
CA TYR A 187 -21.43 -12.66 -2.02
C TYR A 187 -22.93 -12.52 -2.31
N LYS A 188 -23.68 -11.74 -1.54
CA LYS A 188 -25.02 -11.34 -1.93
C LYS A 188 -24.93 -10.39 -3.11
N THR A 189 -24.82 -10.94 -4.30
CA THR A 189 -25.12 -10.25 -5.55
C THR A 189 -26.49 -9.60 -5.40
N GLU A 190 -26.60 -8.32 -5.75
CA GLU A 190 -27.87 -7.61 -5.92
C GLU A 190 -28.71 -8.37 -6.96
N GLN A 191 -29.38 -9.42 -6.54
CA GLN A 191 -30.44 -10.06 -7.31
C GLN A 191 -31.72 -9.36 -6.92
N GLY A 192 -32.20 -8.51 -7.83
CA GLY A 192 -33.59 -8.13 -7.93
C GLY A 192 -33.95 -6.79 -7.30
N VAL A 193 -33.80 -5.74 -8.09
CA VAL A 193 -34.82 -4.70 -8.17
C VAL A 193 -35.43 -4.82 -9.56
N SER A 194 -36.55 -5.55 -9.59
CA SER A 194 -37.47 -5.53 -10.71
C SER A 194 -38.31 -4.27 -10.64
#